data_85a85dbe4af7e3789daa1ffb3156e1a3
#
_entry.id   85a85dbe4af7e3789daa1ffb3156e1a3
#
_cell.length_a   1.000
_cell.length_b   1.000
_cell.length_c   1.000
_cell.angle_alpha   90.00
_cell.angle_beta   90.00
_cell.angle_gamma   90.00
#
_symmetry.space_group_name_H-M   'P 1'
#
loop_
_entity.id
_entity.type
_entity.pdbx_description
1 polymer ?
#
loop_
_entity_poly.entity_id
_entity_poly.type
_entity_poly.pdbx_seq_one_letter_code
_entity_poly.pdbx_strand_id
1 'polypeptide(L)'
;MSDLLSGIKVVELASWTYVPSAGAMLADWGADVIKVEDTKGGDPARYLVSGGLRPEDSRVNANAVMEIGNHGKRSLAINIKSPEGREIFGKLIGQADVFLTNWLPAQLERADLTVDALRKFNQDIIIARGSGQGQRGPDANRPGFDGTSYTGRAGVAFALTPDGVEFPFAQTTAFGDLQGGSTLAGGVAAALFHRERHRHAPIVDGSLLAQGLWSVAPDIAIADYYGNDGVPKWQAGDAPNPVVNRYKT
;
A
#
# COMPACT_ATOMS: atom_id res chain seq x y z
N MET A 1 1.33 -15.11 -16.43
CA MET A 1 0.40 -14.10 -15.91
C MET A 1 -0.99 -14.71 -15.92
N SER A 2 -1.76 -14.51 -14.90
CA SER A 2 -3.16 -14.94 -14.86
C SER A 2 -3.99 -13.96 -15.71
N ASP A 3 -5.17 -14.37 -16.15
CA ASP A 3 -6.11 -13.54 -16.91
C ASP A 3 -7.40 -13.23 -16.11
N LEU A 4 -7.31 -13.40 -14.78
CA LEU A 4 -8.44 -13.22 -13.87
C LEU A 4 -9.08 -11.83 -13.96
N LEU A 5 -8.28 -10.80 -14.19
CA LEU A 5 -8.71 -9.42 -14.37
C LEU A 5 -8.54 -8.92 -15.80
N SER A 6 -8.53 -9.83 -16.78
CA SER A 6 -8.45 -9.45 -18.19
C SER A 6 -9.58 -8.49 -18.57
N GLY A 7 -9.23 -7.40 -19.24
CA GLY A 7 -10.17 -6.33 -19.61
C GLY A 7 -10.39 -5.24 -18.55
N ILE A 8 -9.94 -5.45 -17.31
CA ILE A 8 -10.00 -4.41 -16.26
C ILE A 8 -8.89 -3.38 -16.49
N LYS A 9 -9.25 -2.10 -16.49
CA LYS A 9 -8.36 -0.95 -16.67
C LYS A 9 -8.16 -0.20 -15.36
N VAL A 10 -6.91 -0.05 -14.96
CA VAL A 10 -6.52 0.64 -13.73
C VAL A 10 -5.69 1.86 -14.04
N VAL A 11 -6.07 3.02 -13.53
CA VAL A 11 -5.26 4.24 -13.54
C VAL A 11 -4.67 4.42 -12.15
N GLU A 12 -3.34 4.33 -12.05
CA GLU A 12 -2.60 4.49 -10.82
C GLU A 12 -1.94 5.87 -10.77
N LEU A 13 -2.30 6.67 -9.77
CA LEU A 13 -1.62 7.91 -9.39
C LEU A 13 -1.07 7.75 -7.98
N ALA A 14 0.03 7.02 -7.87
CA ALA A 14 0.64 6.66 -6.59
C ALA A 14 2.17 6.63 -6.71
N SER A 15 2.85 6.77 -5.57
CA SER A 15 4.30 6.75 -5.45
C SER A 15 4.75 5.80 -4.34
N TRP A 16 6.05 5.50 -4.30
CA TRP A 16 6.69 4.60 -3.36
C TRP A 16 6.28 3.15 -3.57
N THR A 17 6.00 2.39 -2.49
CA THR A 17 5.83 0.92 -2.59
C THR A 17 4.42 0.46 -2.24
N TYR A 18 3.80 0.97 -1.20
CA TYR A 18 2.54 0.45 -0.67
C TYR A 18 1.44 0.31 -1.74
N VAL A 19 0.96 1.42 -2.26
CA VAL A 19 -0.12 1.40 -3.28
C VAL A 19 0.38 0.91 -4.63
N PRO A 20 1.62 1.27 -5.08
CA PRO A 20 2.16 0.68 -6.29
C PRO A 20 2.23 -0.85 -6.25
N SER A 21 2.51 -1.50 -5.13
CA SER A 21 2.49 -2.97 -5.06
C SER A 21 1.09 -3.56 -5.29
N ALA A 22 0.04 -2.87 -4.85
CA ALA A 22 -1.33 -3.26 -5.21
C ALA A 22 -1.57 -3.21 -6.72
N GLY A 23 -1.09 -2.14 -7.39
CA GLY A 23 -1.15 -2.02 -8.84
C GLY A 23 -0.37 -3.12 -9.57
N ALA A 24 0.80 -3.51 -9.07
CA ALA A 24 1.58 -4.61 -9.61
C ALA A 24 0.84 -5.96 -9.47
N MET A 25 0.24 -6.25 -8.33
CA MET A 25 -0.59 -7.44 -8.15
C MET A 25 -1.80 -7.48 -9.09
N LEU A 26 -2.49 -6.35 -9.27
CA LEU A 26 -3.59 -6.28 -10.24
C LEU A 26 -3.10 -6.54 -11.66
N ALA A 27 -1.91 -6.05 -12.03
CA ALA A 27 -1.29 -6.36 -13.32
C ALA A 27 -0.92 -7.85 -13.44
N ASP A 28 -0.39 -8.50 -12.39
CA ASP A 28 -0.13 -9.94 -12.36
C ASP A 28 -1.41 -10.77 -12.52
N TRP A 29 -2.54 -10.25 -12.08
CA TRP A 29 -3.85 -10.86 -12.27
C TRP A 29 -4.48 -10.54 -13.64
N GLY A 30 -3.78 -9.79 -14.50
CA GLY A 30 -4.16 -9.53 -15.88
C GLY A 30 -4.83 -8.19 -16.17
N ALA A 31 -4.91 -7.28 -15.17
CA ALA A 31 -5.41 -5.93 -15.40
C ALA A 31 -4.43 -5.09 -16.23
N ASP A 32 -4.97 -4.19 -17.06
CA ASP A 32 -4.19 -3.16 -17.78
C ASP A 32 -3.97 -1.96 -16.86
N VAL A 33 -2.80 -1.88 -16.24
CA VAL A 33 -2.46 -0.84 -15.27
C VAL A 33 -1.61 0.24 -15.91
N ILE A 34 -2.10 1.50 -15.89
CA ILE A 34 -1.35 2.68 -16.31
C ILE A 34 -0.94 3.48 -15.07
N LYS A 35 0.37 3.54 -14.81
CA LYS A 35 0.95 4.42 -13.80
C LYS A 35 1.14 5.82 -14.38
N VAL A 36 0.46 6.78 -13.77
CA VAL A 36 0.59 8.21 -14.09
C VAL A 36 1.64 8.83 -13.18
N GLU A 37 2.62 9.51 -13.78
CA GLU A 37 3.76 10.09 -13.09
C GLU A 37 3.95 11.57 -13.47
N ASP A 38 4.60 12.33 -12.58
CA ASP A 38 5.01 13.71 -12.86
C ASP A 38 6.11 13.74 -13.93
N THR A 39 6.03 14.71 -14.84
CA THR A 39 7.00 14.85 -15.95
C THR A 39 8.39 15.29 -15.52
N LYS A 40 8.56 15.83 -14.31
CA LYS A 40 9.83 16.39 -13.84
C LYS A 40 10.71 15.38 -13.11
N GLY A 41 10.13 14.37 -12.49
CA GLY A 41 10.92 13.43 -11.68
C GLY A 41 10.29 12.04 -11.55
N GLY A 42 9.03 11.90 -11.92
CA GLY A 42 8.32 10.63 -11.77
C GLY A 42 8.09 10.24 -10.31
N ASP A 43 8.05 8.95 -10.08
CA ASP A 43 7.95 8.38 -8.73
C ASP A 43 9.29 8.53 -7.98
N PRO A 44 9.30 9.09 -6.75
CA PRO A 44 10.52 9.17 -5.93
C PRO A 44 11.21 7.82 -5.71
N ALA A 45 10.49 6.71 -5.76
CA ALA A 45 11.06 5.37 -5.66
C ALA A 45 12.10 5.08 -6.77
N ARG A 46 12.05 5.77 -7.92
CA ARG A 46 13.05 5.66 -9.01
C ARG A 46 14.46 6.00 -8.58
N TYR A 47 14.60 6.82 -7.52
CA TYR A 47 15.88 7.31 -7.01
C TYR A 47 16.40 6.50 -5.80
N LEU A 48 15.68 5.44 -5.40
CA LEU A 48 16.15 4.54 -4.36
C LEU A 48 17.19 3.57 -4.95
N VAL A 49 18.45 3.93 -4.85
CA VAL A 49 19.55 3.04 -5.23
C VAL A 49 19.62 1.87 -4.26
N SER A 50 19.63 0.64 -4.79
CA SER A 50 19.69 -0.61 -4.00
C SER A 50 18.65 -0.70 -2.88
N GLY A 51 17.43 -0.18 -3.11
CA GLY A 51 16.41 -0.12 -2.07
C GLY A 51 16.76 0.78 -0.88
N GLY A 52 17.64 1.76 -1.08
CA GLY A 52 18.14 2.63 -0.03
C GLY A 52 19.25 2.01 0.83
N LEU A 53 19.74 0.82 0.49
CA LEU A 53 20.62 0.05 1.37
C LEU A 53 22.11 0.34 1.20
N ARG A 54 22.62 0.60 -0.01
CA ARG A 54 24.04 0.99 -0.25
C ARG A 54 24.23 1.70 -1.58
N PRO A 55 24.37 3.02 -1.61
CA PRO A 55 24.63 3.76 -2.84
C PRO A 55 25.99 3.45 -3.49
N GLU A 56 26.93 2.86 -2.73
CA GLU A 56 28.32 2.67 -3.15
C GLU A 56 28.57 1.25 -3.71
N ASP A 57 27.64 0.32 -3.60
CA ASP A 57 27.83 -1.02 -4.14
C ASP A 57 27.42 -1.08 -5.62
N SER A 58 28.36 -0.70 -6.50
CA SER A 58 28.17 -0.67 -7.95
C SER A 58 27.86 -2.05 -8.60
N ARG A 59 27.89 -3.14 -7.81
CA ARG A 59 27.58 -4.49 -8.30
C ARG A 59 26.07 -4.72 -8.44
N VAL A 60 25.25 -3.91 -7.77
CA VAL A 60 23.79 -4.03 -7.84
C VAL A 60 23.22 -2.72 -8.38
N ASN A 61 23.14 -2.62 -9.69
CA ASN A 61 22.52 -1.47 -10.38
C ASN A 61 21.03 -1.75 -10.67
N ALA A 62 20.32 -2.35 -9.69
CA ALA A 62 18.89 -2.65 -9.80
C ALA A 62 18.13 -1.93 -8.69
N ASN A 63 17.05 -1.24 -9.05
CA ASN A 63 16.11 -0.68 -8.10
C ASN A 63 14.98 -1.68 -7.82
N ALA A 64 15.29 -2.70 -7.03
CA ALA A 64 14.36 -3.79 -6.73
C ALA A 64 13.02 -3.30 -6.14
N VAL A 65 13.04 -2.25 -5.34
CA VAL A 65 11.81 -1.66 -4.76
C VAL A 65 10.92 -1.08 -5.84
N MET A 66 11.51 -0.32 -6.78
CA MET A 66 10.78 0.24 -7.91
C MET A 66 10.26 -0.87 -8.84
N GLU A 67 11.08 -1.87 -9.13
CA GLU A 67 10.72 -2.98 -10.03
C GLU A 67 9.59 -3.83 -9.45
N ILE A 68 9.68 -4.23 -8.17
CA ILE A 68 8.65 -5.04 -7.49
C ILE A 68 7.32 -4.29 -7.43
N GLY A 69 7.34 -3.00 -7.12
CA GLY A 69 6.12 -2.20 -7.06
C GLY A 69 5.52 -1.83 -8.41
N ASN A 70 6.22 -2.05 -9.55
CA ASN A 70 5.79 -1.49 -10.83
C ASN A 70 5.90 -2.43 -12.05
N HIS A 71 6.31 -3.69 -11.86
CA HIS A 71 6.32 -4.65 -12.96
C HIS A 71 4.91 -4.83 -13.56
N GLY A 72 4.85 -5.17 -14.82
CA GLY A 72 3.61 -5.40 -15.55
C GLY A 72 2.79 -4.15 -15.89
N LYS A 73 3.21 -2.96 -15.45
CA LYS A 73 2.50 -1.69 -15.70
C LYS A 73 3.01 -0.98 -16.96
N ARG A 74 2.12 -0.18 -17.55
CA ARG A 74 2.49 0.86 -18.51
C ARG A 74 2.73 2.18 -17.76
N SER A 75 3.68 3.00 -18.21
CA SER A 75 3.98 4.30 -17.62
C SER A 75 3.52 5.43 -18.51
N LEU A 76 2.95 6.47 -17.93
CA LEU A 76 2.55 7.71 -18.59
C LEU A 76 3.01 8.91 -17.78
N ALA A 77 3.92 9.71 -18.31
CA ALA A 77 4.35 10.96 -17.72
C ALA A 77 3.48 12.12 -18.22
N ILE A 78 2.68 12.73 -17.34
CA ILE A 78 1.86 13.90 -17.64
C ILE A 78 1.84 14.89 -16.48
N ASN A 79 1.79 16.19 -16.82
CA ASN A 79 1.56 17.22 -15.81
C ASN A 79 0.04 17.42 -15.60
N ILE A 80 -0.55 16.70 -14.65
CA ILE A 80 -1.98 16.79 -14.34
C ILE A 80 -2.43 18.17 -13.83
N LYS A 81 -1.49 19.11 -13.60
CA LYS A 81 -1.80 20.50 -13.21
C LYS A 81 -1.98 21.42 -14.42
N SER A 82 -1.51 21.03 -15.61
CA SER A 82 -1.77 21.78 -16.83
C SER A 82 -3.14 21.46 -17.40
N PRO A 83 -3.79 22.38 -18.15
CA PRO A 83 -5.08 22.11 -18.78
C PRO A 83 -5.05 20.87 -19.69
N GLU A 84 -4.02 20.73 -20.51
CA GLU A 84 -3.85 19.61 -21.44
C GLU A 84 -3.66 18.28 -20.71
N GLY A 85 -2.81 18.28 -19.65
CA GLY A 85 -2.59 17.09 -18.82
C GLY A 85 -3.85 16.70 -18.07
N ARG A 86 -4.64 17.68 -17.64
CA ARG A 86 -5.94 17.45 -17.00
C ARG A 86 -6.94 16.81 -17.96
N GLU A 87 -6.98 17.27 -19.20
CA GLU A 87 -7.84 16.71 -20.24
C GLU A 87 -7.46 15.24 -20.53
N ILE A 88 -6.17 14.96 -20.69
CA ILE A 88 -5.67 13.59 -20.90
C ILE A 88 -6.02 12.70 -19.71
N PHE A 89 -5.78 13.18 -18.48
CA PHE A 89 -6.11 12.45 -17.26
C PHE A 89 -7.62 12.15 -17.17
N GLY A 90 -8.46 13.13 -17.47
CA GLY A 90 -9.92 12.95 -17.50
C GLY A 90 -10.36 11.87 -18.50
N LYS A 91 -9.75 11.82 -19.69
CA LYS A 91 -10.00 10.77 -20.70
C LYS A 91 -9.59 9.38 -20.19
N LEU A 92 -8.48 9.28 -19.44
CA LEU A 92 -8.06 8.02 -18.83
C LEU A 92 -9.06 7.57 -17.78
N ILE A 93 -9.44 8.44 -16.85
CA ILE A 93 -10.43 8.15 -15.80
C ILE A 93 -11.79 7.77 -16.40
N GLY A 94 -12.20 8.42 -17.48
CA GLY A 94 -13.44 8.11 -18.19
C GLY A 94 -13.51 6.69 -18.78
N GLN A 95 -12.36 6.03 -18.95
CA GLN A 95 -12.25 4.66 -19.49
C GLN A 95 -11.78 3.63 -18.46
N ALA A 96 -11.44 4.06 -17.25
CA ALA A 96 -10.88 3.20 -16.21
C ALA A 96 -11.98 2.53 -15.37
N ASP A 97 -11.72 1.31 -14.95
CA ASP A 97 -12.53 0.60 -13.97
C ASP A 97 -12.16 1.00 -12.54
N VAL A 98 -10.87 1.26 -12.31
CA VAL A 98 -10.30 1.54 -11.00
C VAL A 98 -9.36 2.75 -11.08
N PHE A 99 -9.51 3.68 -10.15
CA PHE A 99 -8.51 4.69 -9.82
C PHE A 99 -7.81 4.31 -8.53
N LEU A 100 -6.50 4.20 -8.56
CA LEU A 100 -5.65 3.76 -7.45
C LEU A 100 -4.70 4.88 -7.03
N THR A 101 -4.70 5.28 -5.74
CA THR A 101 -3.88 6.40 -5.27
C THR A 101 -3.44 6.26 -3.82
N ASN A 102 -2.28 6.85 -3.49
CA ASN A 102 -1.83 7.08 -2.11
C ASN A 102 -1.74 8.57 -1.73
N TRP A 103 -2.33 9.43 -2.52
CA TRP A 103 -2.41 10.84 -2.17
C TRP A 103 -3.30 11.04 -0.95
N LEU A 104 -2.86 11.93 -0.07
CA LEU A 104 -3.61 12.28 1.14
C LEU A 104 -4.86 13.11 0.77
N PRO A 105 -5.91 13.11 1.62
CA PRO A 105 -7.15 13.84 1.33
C PRO A 105 -6.92 15.29 0.90
N ALA A 106 -6.11 16.04 1.63
CA ALA A 106 -5.80 17.43 1.26
C ALA A 106 -5.02 17.59 -0.06
N GLN A 107 -4.28 16.56 -0.50
CA GLN A 107 -3.63 16.57 -1.81
C GLN A 107 -4.65 16.34 -2.92
N LEU A 108 -5.57 15.39 -2.73
CA LEU A 108 -6.67 15.12 -3.66
C LEU A 108 -7.59 16.32 -3.80
N GLU A 109 -7.94 17.00 -2.70
CA GLU A 109 -8.74 18.23 -2.73
C GLU A 109 -8.05 19.35 -3.52
N ARG A 110 -6.78 19.64 -3.22
CA ARG A 110 -6.02 20.67 -3.94
C ARG A 110 -5.85 20.38 -5.42
N ALA A 111 -5.84 19.11 -5.80
CA ALA A 111 -5.75 18.68 -7.19
C ALA A 111 -7.11 18.53 -7.87
N ASP A 112 -8.21 18.78 -7.17
CA ASP A 112 -9.58 18.52 -7.64
C ASP A 112 -9.73 17.05 -8.14
N LEU A 113 -9.22 16.10 -7.33
CA LEU A 113 -9.32 14.66 -7.54
C LEU A 113 -10.13 13.98 -6.42
N THR A 114 -11.09 14.70 -5.87
CA THR A 114 -12.04 14.14 -4.90
C THR A 114 -12.90 13.05 -5.55
N VAL A 115 -13.55 12.25 -4.73
CA VAL A 115 -14.49 11.21 -5.22
C VAL A 115 -15.51 11.81 -6.20
N ASP A 116 -16.10 12.94 -5.82
CA ASP A 116 -17.12 13.60 -6.65
C ASP A 116 -16.53 14.16 -7.96
N ALA A 117 -15.31 14.67 -7.92
CA ALA A 117 -14.62 15.16 -9.11
C ALA A 117 -14.29 14.03 -10.09
N LEU A 118 -13.80 12.88 -9.58
CA LEU A 118 -13.51 11.71 -10.40
C LEU A 118 -14.78 11.11 -11.01
N ARG A 119 -15.87 11.07 -10.24
CA ARG A 119 -17.16 10.56 -10.69
C ARG A 119 -17.84 11.42 -11.76
N LYS A 120 -17.42 12.67 -11.94
CA LYS A 120 -17.84 13.47 -13.10
C LYS A 120 -17.30 12.94 -14.42
N PHE A 121 -16.12 12.30 -14.40
CA PHE A 121 -15.56 11.65 -15.59
C PHE A 121 -16.09 10.23 -15.79
N ASN A 122 -16.32 9.50 -14.68
CA ASN A 122 -16.82 8.13 -14.72
C ASN A 122 -17.58 7.83 -13.42
N GLN A 123 -18.88 7.67 -13.49
CA GLN A 123 -19.77 7.39 -12.36
C GLN A 123 -19.51 6.02 -11.74
N ASP A 124 -19.05 5.05 -12.54
CA ASP A 124 -18.87 3.66 -12.17
C ASP A 124 -17.41 3.33 -11.76
N ILE A 125 -16.58 4.36 -11.59
CA ILE A 125 -15.18 4.16 -11.19
C ILE A 125 -15.07 3.71 -9.74
N ILE A 126 -14.37 2.62 -9.51
CA ILE A 126 -13.95 2.21 -8.18
C ILE A 126 -12.75 3.06 -7.78
N ILE A 127 -12.81 3.67 -6.61
CA ILE A 127 -11.73 4.51 -6.09
C ILE A 127 -11.06 3.76 -4.94
N ALA A 128 -9.81 3.34 -5.14
CA ALA A 128 -9.02 2.66 -4.13
C ALA A 128 -7.91 3.59 -3.62
N ARG A 129 -7.90 3.82 -2.31
CA ARG A 129 -6.98 4.75 -1.65
C ARG A 129 -6.21 4.04 -0.54
N GLY A 130 -4.88 4.16 -0.60
CA GLY A 130 -4.00 3.67 0.44
C GLY A 130 -3.19 4.79 1.06
N SER A 131 -3.09 4.87 2.38
CA SER A 131 -2.27 5.87 3.06
C SER A 131 -1.60 5.28 4.31
N GLY A 132 -0.70 6.03 4.94
CA GLY A 132 -0.05 5.58 6.17
C GLY A 132 -1.04 5.41 7.32
N GLN A 133 -1.90 6.40 7.54
CA GLN A 133 -2.77 6.49 8.72
C GLN A 133 -4.25 6.19 8.47
N GLY A 134 -4.66 6.06 7.21
CA GLY A 134 -6.07 5.93 6.82
C GLY A 134 -6.67 7.25 6.34
N GLN A 135 -7.89 7.19 5.79
CA GLN A 135 -8.55 8.32 5.15
C GLN A 135 -9.45 9.10 6.12
N ARG A 136 -9.56 8.68 7.38
CA ARG A 136 -10.45 9.24 8.39
C ARG A 136 -9.72 9.53 9.69
N GLY A 137 -10.33 10.39 10.52
CA GLY A 137 -9.78 10.76 11.81
C GLY A 137 -8.77 11.91 11.74
N PRO A 138 -8.21 12.32 12.90
CA PRO A 138 -7.36 13.51 13.00
C PRO A 138 -6.05 13.39 12.21
N ASP A 139 -5.58 12.18 11.96
CA ASP A 139 -4.32 11.92 11.27
C ASP A 139 -4.49 11.62 9.77
N ALA A 140 -5.67 11.78 9.19
CA ALA A 140 -5.94 11.45 7.78
C ALA A 140 -5.01 12.17 6.79
N ASN A 141 -4.55 13.37 7.12
CA ASN A 141 -3.61 14.16 6.33
C ASN A 141 -2.15 14.04 6.81
N ARG A 142 -1.88 13.16 7.78
CA ARG A 142 -0.52 12.90 8.24
C ARG A 142 0.14 11.86 7.35
N PRO A 143 1.31 12.16 6.77
CA PRO A 143 2.06 11.18 6.00
C PRO A 143 2.50 10.01 6.90
N GLY A 144 2.70 8.85 6.28
CA GLY A 144 3.20 7.67 6.97
C GLY A 144 3.78 6.68 5.97
N PHE A 145 4.78 5.95 6.42
CA PHE A 145 5.51 4.93 5.67
C PHE A 145 5.45 3.60 6.43
N ASP A 146 5.94 2.54 5.81
CA ASP A 146 6.08 1.23 6.42
C ASP A 146 6.67 1.31 7.84
N GLY A 147 7.87 1.86 7.99
CA GLY A 147 8.55 1.97 9.28
C GLY A 147 7.77 2.75 10.34
N THR A 148 7.08 3.83 9.94
CA THR A 148 6.39 4.70 10.90
C THR A 148 4.97 4.28 11.22
N SER A 149 4.22 3.77 10.24
CA SER A 149 2.80 3.46 10.40
C SER A 149 2.54 1.99 10.69
N TYR A 150 3.09 1.10 9.86
CA TYR A 150 2.94 -0.34 10.04
C TYR A 150 3.83 -0.86 11.18
N THR A 151 5.14 -0.59 11.12
CA THR A 151 6.10 -1.15 12.06
C THR A 151 6.01 -0.51 13.44
N GLY A 152 6.08 0.82 13.49
CA GLY A 152 6.13 1.57 14.74
C GLY A 152 4.74 1.76 15.36
N ARG A 153 3.88 2.55 14.72
CA ARG A 153 2.61 2.98 15.31
C ARG A 153 1.62 1.84 15.56
N ALA A 154 1.58 0.84 14.70
CA ALA A 154 0.72 -0.32 14.89
C ALA A 154 1.23 -1.31 15.95
N GLY A 155 2.45 -1.13 16.46
CA GLY A 155 3.02 -2.00 17.49
C GLY A 155 3.67 -3.28 16.98
N VAL A 156 3.85 -3.44 15.66
CA VAL A 156 4.47 -4.64 15.07
C VAL A 156 5.90 -4.83 15.58
N ALA A 157 6.69 -3.75 15.64
CA ALA A 157 8.05 -3.82 16.19
C ALA A 157 8.04 -4.25 17.65
N PHE A 158 7.13 -3.72 18.45
CA PHE A 158 6.97 -4.11 19.86
C PHE A 158 6.62 -5.60 19.98
N ALA A 159 5.65 -6.09 19.22
CA ALA A 159 5.21 -7.48 19.25
C ALA A 159 6.33 -8.46 18.87
N LEU A 160 7.17 -8.09 17.89
CA LEU A 160 8.24 -8.96 17.37
C LEU A 160 9.56 -8.85 18.17
N THR A 161 9.72 -7.83 19.01
CA THR A 161 10.97 -7.64 19.78
C THR A 161 10.96 -8.52 21.03
N PRO A 162 11.94 -9.41 21.21
CA PRO A 162 12.06 -10.21 22.44
C PRO A 162 12.32 -9.34 23.67
N ASP A 163 11.95 -9.84 24.85
CA ASP A 163 12.27 -9.16 26.10
C ASP A 163 13.79 -9.06 26.30
N GLY A 164 14.24 -7.96 26.93
CA GLY A 164 15.63 -7.69 27.19
C GLY A 164 16.45 -7.19 25.98
N VAL A 165 15.81 -6.98 24.83
CA VAL A 165 16.42 -6.34 23.66
C VAL A 165 16.22 -4.83 23.74
N GLU A 166 17.33 -4.07 23.74
CA GLU A 166 17.32 -2.61 23.92
C GLU A 166 16.62 -1.87 22.77
N PHE A 167 16.82 -2.34 21.52
CA PHE A 167 16.24 -1.72 20.35
C PHE A 167 15.15 -2.60 19.73
N PRO A 168 14.04 -1.98 19.24
CA PRO A 168 13.00 -2.73 18.55
C PRO A 168 13.54 -3.49 17.34
N PHE A 169 12.95 -4.63 17.07
CA PHE A 169 13.26 -5.43 15.89
C PHE A 169 12.95 -4.64 14.62
N ALA A 170 13.95 -4.54 13.73
CA ALA A 170 13.80 -3.93 12.43
C ALA A 170 13.39 -4.97 11.38
N GLN A 171 12.33 -4.71 10.67
CA GLN A 171 11.89 -5.57 9.58
C GLN A 171 12.64 -5.26 8.27
N THR A 172 12.48 -6.13 7.29
CA THR A 172 13.06 -5.93 5.96
C THR A 172 12.35 -4.81 5.19
N THR A 173 13.01 -4.32 4.15
CA THR A 173 12.51 -3.22 3.31
C THR A 173 11.12 -3.52 2.76
N ALA A 174 10.19 -2.56 2.89
CA ALA A 174 8.84 -2.60 2.36
C ALA A 174 7.96 -3.79 2.81
N PHE A 175 8.26 -4.39 3.97
CA PHE A 175 7.56 -5.57 4.46
C PHE A 175 6.07 -5.31 4.66
N GLY A 176 5.72 -4.25 5.36
CA GLY A 176 4.32 -3.84 5.57
C GLY A 176 3.68 -3.25 4.32
N ASP A 177 4.46 -2.57 3.49
CA ASP A 177 4.00 -2.02 2.21
C ASP A 177 3.47 -3.13 1.28
N LEU A 178 4.22 -4.23 1.13
CA LEU A 178 3.82 -5.35 0.26
C LEU A 178 2.59 -6.08 0.79
N GLN A 179 2.49 -6.28 2.11
CA GLN A 179 1.31 -6.89 2.73
C GLN A 179 0.08 -5.99 2.59
N GLY A 180 0.24 -4.69 2.86
CA GLY A 180 -0.81 -3.71 2.68
C GLY A 180 -1.28 -3.62 1.23
N GLY A 181 -0.34 -3.67 0.27
CA GLY A 181 -0.64 -3.70 -1.15
C GLY A 181 -1.46 -4.92 -1.56
N SER A 182 -1.11 -6.10 -1.03
CA SER A 182 -1.87 -7.33 -1.26
C SER A 182 -3.31 -7.21 -0.75
N THR A 183 -3.47 -6.66 0.45
CA THR A 183 -4.80 -6.41 1.04
C THR A 183 -5.60 -5.40 0.23
N LEU A 184 -4.97 -4.32 -0.24
CA LEU A 184 -5.63 -3.32 -1.07
C LEU A 184 -6.05 -3.88 -2.43
N ALA A 185 -5.20 -4.72 -3.07
CA ALA A 185 -5.54 -5.41 -4.31
C ALA A 185 -6.73 -6.37 -4.12
N GLY A 186 -6.75 -7.12 -3.02
CA GLY A 186 -7.91 -7.95 -2.64
C GLY A 186 -9.18 -7.12 -2.44
N GLY A 187 -9.07 -5.95 -1.81
CA GLY A 187 -10.17 -4.99 -1.66
C GLY A 187 -10.70 -4.50 -3.01
N VAL A 188 -9.81 -4.22 -3.97
CA VAL A 188 -10.19 -3.85 -5.35
C VAL A 188 -10.93 -4.99 -6.04
N ALA A 189 -10.45 -6.23 -5.94
CA ALA A 189 -11.11 -7.40 -6.52
C ALA A 189 -12.53 -7.59 -5.93
N ALA A 190 -12.67 -7.45 -4.60
CA ALA A 190 -13.98 -7.47 -3.94
C ALA A 190 -14.90 -6.34 -4.41
N ALA A 191 -14.35 -5.14 -4.63
CA ALA A 191 -15.09 -3.99 -5.15
C ALA A 191 -15.56 -4.19 -6.59
N LEU A 192 -14.73 -4.79 -7.45
CA LEU A 192 -15.11 -5.15 -8.81
C LEU A 192 -16.30 -6.15 -8.79
N PHE A 193 -16.19 -7.21 -7.97
CA PHE A 193 -17.29 -8.15 -7.77
C PHE A 193 -18.57 -7.48 -7.25
N HIS A 194 -18.45 -6.58 -6.27
CA HIS A 194 -19.58 -5.81 -5.74
C HIS A 194 -20.24 -4.97 -6.83
N ARG A 195 -19.44 -4.25 -7.64
CA ARG A 195 -19.94 -3.42 -8.74
C ARG A 195 -20.72 -4.26 -9.76
N GLU A 196 -20.25 -5.44 -10.12
CA GLU A 196 -20.96 -6.35 -11.04
C GLU A 196 -22.31 -6.79 -10.47
N ARG A 197 -22.37 -7.10 -9.17
CA ARG A 197 -23.58 -7.59 -8.52
C ARG A 197 -24.60 -6.51 -8.23
N HIS A 198 -24.16 -5.32 -7.85
CA HIS A 198 -25.03 -4.26 -7.31
C HIS A 198 -25.10 -3.01 -8.19
N ARG A 199 -24.37 -2.98 -9.30
CA ARG A 199 -24.30 -1.81 -10.21
C ARG A 199 -23.95 -0.50 -9.48
N HIS A 200 -23.11 -0.59 -8.47
CA HIS A 200 -22.63 0.51 -7.66
C HIS A 200 -21.13 0.35 -7.41
N ALA A 201 -20.35 1.36 -7.76
CA ALA A 201 -18.91 1.38 -7.54
C ALA A 201 -18.57 1.84 -6.11
N PRO A 202 -18.04 0.98 -5.25
CA PRO A 202 -17.64 1.36 -3.90
C PRO A 202 -16.31 2.09 -3.87
N ILE A 203 -15.99 2.66 -2.70
CA ILE A 203 -14.67 3.17 -2.36
C ILE A 203 -13.96 2.11 -1.51
N VAL A 204 -12.68 1.87 -1.81
CA VAL A 204 -11.82 0.98 -1.05
C VAL A 204 -10.76 1.82 -0.33
N ASP A 205 -10.79 1.81 0.99
CA ASP A 205 -9.80 2.51 1.82
C ASP A 205 -8.92 1.51 2.57
N GLY A 206 -7.61 1.62 2.36
CA GLY A 206 -6.60 0.87 3.08
C GLY A 206 -5.63 1.78 3.82
N SER A 207 -4.95 1.24 4.85
CA SER A 207 -3.84 1.95 5.49
C SER A 207 -2.79 1.00 6.04
N LEU A 208 -1.54 1.47 6.06
CA LEU A 208 -0.43 0.75 6.69
C LEU A 208 -0.67 0.55 8.19
N LEU A 209 -1.27 1.53 8.86
CA LEU A 209 -1.65 1.39 10.27
C LEU A 209 -2.65 0.25 10.47
N ALA A 210 -3.74 0.21 9.70
CA ALA A 210 -4.73 -0.86 9.82
C ALA A 210 -4.14 -2.23 9.48
N GLN A 211 -3.27 -2.31 8.47
CA GLN A 211 -2.57 -3.54 8.12
C GLN A 211 -1.66 -4.02 9.25
N GLY A 212 -0.91 -3.11 9.88
CA GLY A 212 -0.07 -3.45 11.03
C GLY A 212 -0.88 -3.92 12.24
N LEU A 213 -1.97 -3.23 12.57
CA LEU A 213 -2.90 -3.66 13.63
C LEU A 213 -3.48 -5.05 13.34
N TRP A 214 -3.83 -5.33 12.09
CA TRP A 214 -4.30 -6.67 11.69
C TRP A 214 -3.21 -7.73 11.87
N SER A 215 -1.95 -7.41 11.58
CA SER A 215 -0.82 -8.34 11.72
C SER A 215 -0.55 -8.77 13.16
N VAL A 216 -0.90 -7.93 14.14
CA VAL A 216 -0.76 -8.21 15.59
C VAL A 216 -2.12 -8.27 16.30
N ALA A 217 -3.20 -8.48 15.55
CA ALA A 217 -4.56 -8.49 16.10
C ALA A 217 -4.78 -9.52 17.23
N PRO A 218 -4.23 -10.74 17.19
CA PRO A 218 -4.33 -11.67 18.32
C PRO A 218 -3.74 -11.09 19.60
N ASP A 219 -2.56 -10.46 19.54
CA ASP A 219 -1.92 -9.87 20.71
C ASP A 219 -2.73 -8.71 21.27
N ILE A 220 -3.30 -7.87 20.37
CA ILE A 220 -4.20 -6.79 20.78
C ILE A 220 -5.45 -7.36 21.44
N ALA A 221 -6.07 -8.41 20.88
CA ALA A 221 -7.30 -8.99 21.40
C ALA A 221 -7.12 -9.63 22.78
N ILE A 222 -5.94 -10.16 23.08
CA ILE A 222 -5.65 -10.80 24.37
C ILE A 222 -4.95 -9.88 25.37
N ALA A 223 -4.51 -8.69 24.98
CA ALA A 223 -3.81 -7.75 25.85
C ALA A 223 -4.60 -7.42 27.13
N ASP A 224 -5.91 -7.28 27.05
CA ASP A 224 -6.77 -7.02 28.18
C ASP A 224 -6.76 -8.14 29.24
N TYR A 225 -6.47 -9.38 28.84
CA TYR A 225 -6.38 -10.51 29.76
C TYR A 225 -5.09 -10.49 30.58
N TYR A 226 -4.03 -9.91 30.03
CA TYR A 226 -2.74 -9.77 30.71
C TYR A 226 -2.60 -8.43 31.45
N GLY A 227 -3.50 -7.48 31.17
CA GLY A 227 -3.49 -6.15 31.77
C GLY A 227 -2.15 -5.42 31.57
N ASN A 228 -1.62 -4.83 32.65
CA ASN A 228 -0.38 -4.05 32.60
C ASN A 228 0.88 -4.89 32.36
N ASP A 229 0.82 -6.20 32.55
CA ASP A 229 1.96 -7.09 32.32
C ASP A 229 2.19 -7.37 30.82
N GLY A 230 1.22 -6.99 29.97
CA GLY A 230 1.28 -7.20 28.54
C GLY A 230 1.23 -8.68 28.13
N VAL A 231 1.31 -8.94 26.83
CA VAL A 231 1.35 -10.31 26.30
C VAL A 231 2.72 -10.92 26.55
N PRO A 232 2.81 -12.11 27.20
CA PRO A 232 4.08 -12.75 27.51
C PRO A 232 4.95 -12.98 26.24
N LYS A 233 6.22 -12.67 26.34
CA LYS A 233 7.23 -12.93 25.31
C LYS A 233 8.22 -13.96 25.82
N TRP A 234 8.37 -15.03 25.08
CA TRP A 234 9.17 -16.17 25.49
C TRP A 234 10.59 -16.09 24.92
N GLN A 235 11.59 -16.38 25.74
CA GLN A 235 12.95 -16.62 25.27
C GLN A 235 13.02 -17.94 24.46
N ALA A 236 14.05 -18.06 23.63
CA ALA A 236 14.25 -19.29 22.88
C ALA A 236 14.45 -20.48 23.85
N GLY A 237 13.63 -21.49 23.70
CA GLY A 237 13.63 -22.68 24.58
C GLY A 237 12.58 -22.67 25.70
N ASP A 238 12.02 -21.49 26.04
CA ASP A 238 11.15 -21.37 27.23
C ASP A 238 9.65 -21.33 26.88
N ALA A 239 9.29 -21.31 25.60
CA ALA A 239 7.88 -21.31 25.22
C ALA A 239 7.19 -22.61 25.66
N PRO A 240 6.02 -22.53 26.33
CA PRO A 240 5.33 -23.73 26.85
C PRO A 240 4.79 -24.63 25.73
N ASN A 241 4.57 -24.06 24.54
CA ASN A 241 4.16 -24.82 23.36
C ASN A 241 5.38 -25.07 22.46
N PRO A 242 5.81 -26.33 22.26
CA PRO A 242 6.99 -26.64 21.45
C PRO A 242 6.86 -26.20 19.97
N VAL A 243 5.65 -26.08 19.46
CA VAL A 243 5.41 -25.66 18.04
C VAL A 243 5.76 -24.20 17.83
N VAL A 244 5.66 -23.33 18.84
CA VAL A 244 6.00 -21.90 18.76
C VAL A 244 7.38 -21.58 19.29
N ASN A 245 8.14 -22.59 19.68
CA ASN A 245 9.48 -22.43 20.22
C ASN A 245 10.53 -22.29 19.10
N ARG A 246 11.72 -21.82 19.47
CA ARG A 246 12.87 -21.67 18.57
C ARG A 246 13.94 -22.73 18.92
N TYR A 247 14.38 -23.45 17.91
CA TYR A 247 15.37 -24.51 18.05
C TYR A 247 16.60 -24.19 17.21
N LYS A 248 17.81 -24.61 17.75
CA LYS A 248 18.99 -24.61 16.91
C LYS A 248 18.87 -25.71 15.86
N THR A 249 19.11 -25.35 14.61
CA THR A 249 19.26 -26.26 13.48
C THR A 249 20.74 -26.62 13.30
#